data_3ad88d40df6690bee5706e59a2cbec96
#
_entry.id   3ad88d40df6690bee5706e59a2cbec96
#
_cell.length_a   1.000
_cell.length_b   1.000
_cell.length_c   1.000
_cell.angle_alpha   90.00
_cell.angle_beta   90.00
_cell.angle_gamma   90.00
#
_symmetry.space_group_name_H-M   'P 1'
#
loop_
_entity.id
_entity.type
_entity.pdbx_description
1 polymer ?
#
loop_
_entity_poly.entity_id
_entity_poly.type
_entity_poly.pdbx_seq_one_letter_code
_entity_poly.pdbx_strand_id
1 'polypeptide(L)'
;MESEKVIKRDNEYVLHTYNRNPIVLEKGHGLRAAGPEGQQYLDFTSGIGVNSLGYCDLDWAEAVSEQAHKLQHTSNLYYTAPCGKLAKKLCKRTGMSKVFFGNSGAEATEGAIKAARKYSVDHYRKDRTTVITLVNSFHGRTIATPVSYTHLRAHETP
;
A
#
# COMPACT_ATOMS: atom_id res chain seq x y z
N MET A 1 -13.88 -22.16 19.60
CA MET A 1 -14.60 -21.07 18.89
C MET A 1 -14.12 -20.97 17.45
N GLU A 2 -14.86 -20.33 16.54
CA GLU A 2 -14.43 -20.22 15.16
C GLU A 2 -13.18 -19.34 15.02
N SER A 3 -13.11 -18.26 15.79
CA SER A 3 -11.91 -17.42 15.92
C SER A 3 -10.65 -18.21 16.27
N GLU A 4 -10.70 -19.16 17.18
CA GLU A 4 -9.55 -19.98 17.55
C GLU A 4 -9.05 -20.83 16.38
N LYS A 5 -9.99 -21.38 15.59
CA LYS A 5 -9.61 -22.15 14.39
C LYS A 5 -8.93 -21.29 13.34
N VAL A 6 -9.42 -20.05 13.16
CA VAL A 6 -8.79 -19.10 12.22
C VAL A 6 -7.39 -18.74 12.68
N ILE A 7 -7.22 -18.36 13.96
CA ILE A 7 -5.92 -18.00 14.54
C ILE A 7 -4.94 -19.19 14.49
N LYS A 8 -5.41 -20.40 14.84
CA LYS A 8 -4.58 -21.60 14.76
C LYS A 8 -4.08 -21.85 13.33
N ARG A 9 -4.95 -21.75 12.35
CA ARG A 9 -4.61 -21.93 10.94
C ARG A 9 -3.62 -20.87 10.46
N ASP A 10 -3.83 -19.60 10.83
CA ASP A 10 -2.90 -18.52 10.51
C ASP A 10 -1.51 -18.78 11.13
N ASN A 11 -1.46 -19.18 12.40
CA ASN A 11 -0.21 -19.49 13.09
C ASN A 11 0.54 -20.70 12.49
N GLU A 12 -0.17 -21.64 11.90
CA GLU A 12 0.41 -22.84 11.27
C GLU A 12 1.00 -22.55 9.88
N TYR A 13 0.32 -21.72 9.08
CA TYR A 13 0.65 -21.56 7.66
C TYR A 13 1.17 -20.20 7.25
N VAL A 14 1.04 -19.15 8.08
CA VAL A 14 1.50 -17.79 7.75
C VAL A 14 2.76 -17.46 8.53
N LEU A 15 3.80 -17.01 7.83
CA LEU A 15 5.04 -16.58 8.45
C LEU A 15 4.79 -15.41 9.41
N HIS A 16 5.26 -15.50 10.64
CA HIS A 16 5.05 -14.51 11.71
C HIS A 16 5.97 -13.29 11.54
N THR A 17 5.70 -12.47 10.54
CA THR A 17 6.38 -11.18 10.31
C THR A 17 5.72 -10.01 11.04
N TYR A 18 4.51 -10.23 11.59
CA TYR A 18 3.73 -9.25 12.33
C TYR A 18 3.21 -9.83 13.64
N ASN A 19 3.20 -9.02 14.68
CA ASN A 19 2.51 -9.33 15.93
C ASN A 19 1.05 -8.90 15.81
N ARG A 20 0.16 -9.84 15.47
CA ARG A 20 -1.27 -9.56 15.29
C ARG A 20 -2.00 -9.50 16.62
N ASN A 21 -2.98 -8.59 16.72
CA ASN A 21 -3.94 -8.66 17.81
C ASN A 21 -4.78 -9.94 17.67
N PRO A 22 -5.16 -10.62 18.79
CA PRO A 22 -5.93 -11.86 18.76
C PRO A 22 -7.42 -11.60 18.48
N ILE A 23 -7.70 -10.85 17.44
CA ILE A 23 -9.05 -10.47 16.99
C ILE A 23 -9.23 -11.00 15.57
N VAL A 24 -10.32 -11.72 15.32
CA VAL A 24 -10.71 -12.15 13.98
C VAL A 24 -11.84 -11.25 13.50
N LEU A 25 -11.63 -10.61 12.36
CA LEU A 25 -12.66 -9.82 11.67
C LEU A 25 -13.13 -10.60 10.45
N GLU A 26 -14.43 -10.74 10.28
CA GLU A 26 -15.04 -11.52 9.20
C GLU A 26 -15.93 -10.66 8.30
N LYS A 27 -16.65 -9.71 8.87
CA LYS A 27 -17.62 -8.85 8.17
C LYS A 27 -17.39 -7.40 8.54
N GLY A 28 -17.76 -6.51 7.63
CA GLY A 28 -17.70 -5.08 7.88
C GLY A 28 -18.77 -4.31 7.09
N HIS A 29 -19.20 -3.17 7.64
CA HIS A 29 -20.04 -2.21 6.95
C HIS A 29 -19.76 -0.80 7.48
N GLY A 30 -19.42 0.14 6.60
CA GLY A 30 -19.00 1.48 6.99
C GLY A 30 -17.84 1.45 7.99
N LEU A 31 -18.03 1.97 9.18
CA LEU A 31 -17.03 2.01 10.25
C LEU A 31 -17.10 0.82 11.22
N ARG A 32 -17.96 -0.14 10.97
CA ARG A 32 -18.17 -1.28 11.88
C ARG A 32 -17.63 -2.56 11.28
N ALA A 33 -16.98 -3.35 12.11
CA ALA A 33 -16.55 -4.71 11.78
C ALA A 33 -17.10 -5.70 12.79
N ALA A 34 -17.24 -6.96 12.41
CA ALA A 34 -17.71 -8.03 13.27
C ALA A 34 -16.83 -9.26 13.15
N GLY A 35 -16.64 -9.94 14.26
CA GLY A 35 -16.02 -11.26 14.32
C GLY A 35 -17.01 -12.40 14.06
N PRO A 36 -16.50 -13.63 13.88
CA PRO A 36 -17.33 -14.80 13.56
C PRO A 36 -18.31 -15.19 14.66
N GLU A 37 -18.03 -14.86 15.92
CA GLU A 37 -18.94 -15.09 17.04
C GLU A 37 -19.88 -13.90 17.31
N GLY A 38 -19.94 -12.91 16.41
CA GLY A 38 -20.83 -11.77 16.48
C GLY A 38 -20.31 -10.56 17.27
N GLN A 39 -19.06 -10.59 17.73
CA GLN A 39 -18.43 -9.43 18.37
C GLN A 39 -18.43 -8.23 17.42
N GLN A 40 -18.75 -7.05 17.93
CA GLN A 40 -18.79 -5.81 17.16
C GLN A 40 -17.61 -4.92 17.54
N TYR A 41 -17.01 -4.32 16.55
CA TYR A 41 -15.87 -3.39 16.67
C TYR A 41 -16.13 -2.11 15.89
N LEU A 42 -15.66 -1.00 16.43
CA LEU A 42 -15.55 0.26 15.68
C LEU A 42 -14.11 0.38 15.14
N ASP A 43 -13.99 0.57 13.85
CA ASP A 43 -12.69 0.72 13.20
C ASP A 43 -12.30 2.20 13.15
N PHE A 44 -11.32 2.57 13.95
CA PHE A 44 -10.64 3.86 13.91
C PHE A 44 -9.30 3.82 13.17
N THR A 45 -8.94 2.68 12.61
CA THR A 45 -7.64 2.47 11.93
C THR A 45 -7.75 2.57 10.42
N SER A 46 -8.94 2.30 9.87
CA SER A 46 -9.22 2.26 8.42
C SER A 46 -8.22 1.41 7.64
N GLY A 47 -7.73 0.30 8.23
CA GLY A 47 -6.67 -0.52 7.62
C GLY A 47 -5.39 0.29 7.33
N ILE A 48 -5.02 1.20 8.25
CA ILE A 48 -3.93 2.18 8.11
C ILE A 48 -4.16 3.11 6.90
N GLY A 49 -5.40 3.64 6.80
CA GLY A 49 -5.82 4.62 5.79
C GLY A 49 -6.23 4.04 4.43
N VAL A 50 -6.23 2.73 4.26
CA VAL A 50 -6.62 2.07 3.00
C VAL A 50 -8.14 2.08 2.80
N ASN A 51 -8.91 1.79 3.85
CA ASN A 51 -10.37 1.75 3.83
C ASN A 51 -10.99 3.13 4.10
N SER A 52 -10.58 4.17 3.38
CA SER A 52 -11.06 5.54 3.59
C SER A 52 -12.55 5.74 3.26
N LEU A 53 -13.15 4.85 2.49
CA LEU A 53 -14.59 4.83 2.20
C LEU A 53 -15.40 4.00 3.23
N GLY A 54 -14.70 3.31 4.16
CA GLY A 54 -15.28 2.33 5.05
C GLY A 54 -15.38 0.95 4.43
N TYR A 55 -15.86 -0.02 5.23
CA TYR A 55 -16.07 -1.40 4.77
C TYR A 55 -17.27 -1.50 3.84
N CYS A 56 -17.12 -2.25 2.76
CA CYS A 56 -18.20 -2.65 1.85
C CYS A 56 -18.98 -1.45 1.27
N ASP A 57 -18.26 -0.38 0.91
CA ASP A 57 -18.84 0.72 0.13
C ASP A 57 -19.41 0.18 -1.19
N LEU A 58 -20.67 0.45 -1.46
CA LEU A 58 -21.39 -0.17 -2.57
C LEU A 58 -20.87 0.29 -3.92
N ASP A 59 -20.62 1.58 -4.10
CA ASP A 59 -20.15 2.15 -5.37
C ASP A 59 -18.76 1.59 -5.72
N TRP A 60 -17.89 1.46 -4.71
CA TRP A 60 -16.57 0.86 -4.88
C TRP A 60 -16.67 -0.62 -5.25
N ALA A 61 -17.49 -1.39 -4.53
CA ALA A 61 -17.65 -2.83 -4.76
C ALA A 61 -18.22 -3.11 -6.15
N GLU A 62 -19.21 -2.34 -6.58
CA GLU A 62 -19.81 -2.45 -7.92
C GLU A 62 -18.80 -2.11 -9.02
N ALA A 63 -18.07 -1.00 -8.89
CA ALA A 63 -17.06 -0.60 -9.87
C ALA A 63 -15.95 -1.66 -10.03
N VAL A 64 -15.49 -2.27 -8.93
CA VAL A 64 -14.50 -3.36 -8.97
C VAL A 64 -15.09 -4.60 -9.63
N SER A 65 -16.31 -4.99 -9.26
CA SER A 65 -17.01 -6.14 -9.84
C SER A 65 -17.21 -5.97 -11.35
N GLU A 66 -17.73 -4.83 -11.79
CA GLU A 66 -17.88 -4.53 -13.21
C GLU A 66 -16.57 -4.62 -13.98
N GLN A 67 -15.50 -4.02 -13.46
CA GLN A 67 -14.20 -4.06 -14.13
C GLN A 67 -13.62 -5.47 -14.18
N ALA A 68 -13.79 -6.26 -13.11
CA ALA A 68 -13.35 -7.65 -13.08
C ALA A 68 -14.04 -8.52 -14.14
N HIS A 69 -15.29 -8.24 -14.46
CA HIS A 69 -16.01 -8.93 -15.56
C HIS A 69 -15.62 -8.42 -16.96
N LYS A 70 -15.01 -7.24 -17.07
CA LYS A 70 -14.57 -6.69 -18.36
C LYS A 70 -13.14 -7.08 -18.71
N LEU A 71 -12.21 -6.77 -17.81
CA LEU A 71 -10.78 -6.95 -18.05
C LEU A 71 -9.99 -6.75 -16.75
N GLN A 72 -9.38 -7.80 -16.23
CA GLN A 72 -8.66 -7.78 -14.95
C GLN A 72 -7.22 -7.26 -15.08
N HIS A 73 -6.50 -7.75 -16.11
CA HIS A 73 -5.08 -7.45 -16.25
C HIS A 73 -4.61 -7.57 -17.71
N THR A 74 -3.70 -6.68 -18.11
CA THR A 74 -3.09 -6.70 -19.46
C THR A 74 -1.59 -6.48 -19.46
N SER A 75 -0.95 -6.37 -18.30
CA SER A 75 0.41 -5.85 -18.13
C SER A 75 0.60 -4.41 -18.66
N ASN A 76 1.82 -3.89 -18.57
CA ASN A 76 2.17 -2.56 -19.11
C ASN A 76 2.48 -2.57 -20.63
N LEU A 77 2.23 -3.70 -21.31
CA LEU A 77 2.42 -3.81 -22.76
C LEU A 77 1.26 -3.18 -23.56
N TYR A 78 0.11 -2.99 -22.93
CA TYR A 78 -1.10 -2.49 -23.58
C TYR A 78 -1.70 -1.29 -22.84
N TYR A 79 -2.36 -0.42 -23.58
CA TYR A 79 -3.10 0.69 -22.99
C TYR A 79 -4.46 0.24 -22.46
N THR A 80 -4.85 0.78 -21.29
CA THR A 80 -6.17 0.58 -20.71
C THR A 80 -6.83 1.90 -20.36
N ALA A 81 -8.14 1.99 -20.56
CA ALA A 81 -8.88 3.22 -20.31
C ALA A 81 -8.89 3.65 -18.82
N PRO A 82 -9.07 2.76 -17.83
CA PRO A 82 -9.08 3.15 -16.43
C PRO A 82 -7.77 3.81 -15.98
N CYS A 83 -6.61 3.26 -16.38
CA CYS A 83 -5.29 3.80 -16.04
C CYS A 83 -5.13 5.26 -16.48
N GLY A 84 -5.39 5.55 -17.76
CA GLY A 84 -5.27 6.90 -18.30
C GLY A 84 -6.26 7.90 -17.70
N LYS A 85 -7.51 7.46 -17.44
CA LYS A 85 -8.53 8.30 -16.77
C LYS A 85 -8.11 8.68 -15.36
N LEU A 86 -7.59 7.72 -14.57
CA LEU A 86 -7.11 7.98 -13.21
C LEU A 86 -5.89 8.90 -13.22
N ALA A 87 -4.90 8.64 -14.08
CA ALA A 87 -3.71 9.49 -14.22
C ALA A 87 -4.09 10.95 -14.52
N LYS A 88 -5.00 11.17 -15.49
CA LYS A 88 -5.51 12.52 -15.81
C LYS A 88 -6.16 13.21 -14.60
N LYS A 89 -6.97 12.48 -13.82
CA LYS A 89 -7.65 13.01 -12.62
C LYS A 89 -6.64 13.40 -11.54
N LEU A 90 -5.63 12.55 -11.31
CA LEU A 90 -4.56 12.80 -10.33
C LEU A 90 -3.70 14.01 -10.75
N CYS A 91 -3.23 14.06 -12.00
CA CYS A 91 -2.45 15.20 -12.49
C CYS A 91 -3.20 16.54 -12.33
N LYS A 92 -4.50 16.56 -12.67
CA LYS A 92 -5.32 17.77 -12.49
C LYS A 92 -5.45 18.23 -11.04
N ARG A 93 -5.47 17.29 -10.08
CA ARG A 93 -5.63 17.60 -8.65
C ARG A 93 -4.32 17.97 -7.97
N THR A 94 -3.22 17.39 -8.40
CA THR A 94 -1.90 17.56 -7.78
C THR A 94 -1.04 18.63 -8.43
N GLY A 95 -1.37 19.05 -9.66
CA GLY A 95 -0.53 19.93 -10.48
C GLY A 95 0.66 19.22 -11.11
N MET A 96 0.82 17.92 -10.91
CA MET A 96 1.89 17.12 -11.51
C MET A 96 1.60 16.81 -12.97
N SER A 97 2.66 16.62 -13.76
CA SER A 97 2.53 16.37 -15.20
C SER A 97 2.22 14.92 -15.56
N LYS A 98 2.71 13.97 -14.75
CA LYS A 98 2.59 12.52 -15.00
C LYS A 98 2.48 11.75 -13.69
N VAL A 99 1.99 10.52 -13.78
CA VAL A 99 1.83 9.58 -12.66
C VAL A 99 2.56 8.29 -12.98
N PHE A 100 3.27 7.76 -11.99
CA PHE A 100 3.75 6.38 -11.97
C PHE A 100 2.87 5.56 -11.04
N PHE A 101 2.38 4.42 -11.51
CA PHE A 101 1.61 3.47 -10.73
C PHE A 101 2.48 2.29 -10.32
N GLY A 102 2.54 2.00 -9.03
CA GLY A 102 3.13 0.80 -8.44
C GLY A 102 2.07 -0.01 -7.69
N ASN A 103 2.41 -1.22 -7.26
CA ASN A 103 1.48 -2.09 -6.52
C ASN A 103 1.44 -1.78 -5.01
N SER A 104 2.39 -0.99 -4.53
CA SER A 104 2.50 -0.67 -3.10
C SER A 104 3.13 0.70 -2.88
N GLY A 105 2.95 1.26 -1.67
CA GLY A 105 3.65 2.47 -1.25
C GLY A 105 5.17 2.32 -1.27
N ALA A 106 5.69 1.14 -0.95
CA ALA A 106 7.12 0.84 -1.03
C ALA A 106 7.65 0.96 -2.47
N GLU A 107 6.95 0.40 -3.46
CA GLU A 107 7.31 0.53 -4.87
C GLU A 107 7.20 1.98 -5.36
N ALA A 108 6.19 2.72 -4.93
CA ALA A 108 6.05 4.13 -5.25
C ALA A 108 7.22 4.96 -4.69
N THR A 109 7.64 4.70 -3.44
CA THR A 109 8.80 5.35 -2.81
C THR A 109 10.10 4.99 -3.53
N GLU A 110 10.31 3.72 -3.87
CA GLU A 110 11.47 3.31 -4.70
C GLU A 110 11.48 3.99 -6.06
N GLY A 111 10.33 4.07 -6.72
CA GLY A 111 10.16 4.80 -7.98
C GLY A 111 10.57 6.26 -7.86
N ALA A 112 10.12 6.93 -6.78
CA ALA A 112 10.46 8.32 -6.48
C ALA A 112 11.98 8.52 -6.25
N ILE A 113 12.61 7.65 -5.45
CA ILE A 113 14.06 7.68 -5.20
C ILE A 113 14.83 7.47 -6.49
N LYS A 114 14.46 6.48 -7.30
CA LYS A 114 15.10 6.22 -8.60
C LYS A 114 14.97 7.40 -9.56
N ALA A 115 13.77 7.98 -9.65
CA ALA A 115 13.52 9.15 -10.50
C ALA A 115 14.33 10.37 -10.04
N ALA A 116 14.38 10.65 -8.73
CA ALA A 116 15.18 11.75 -8.18
C ALA A 116 16.67 11.58 -8.43
N ARG A 117 17.22 10.37 -8.23
CA ARG A 117 18.63 10.08 -8.51
C ARG A 117 18.95 10.19 -10.01
N LYS A 118 18.11 9.63 -10.86
CA LYS A 118 18.28 9.73 -12.32
C LYS A 118 18.26 11.18 -12.78
N TYR A 119 17.27 11.96 -12.32
CA TYR A 119 17.19 13.38 -12.61
C TYR A 119 18.45 14.13 -12.14
N SER A 120 18.92 13.83 -10.93
CA SER A 120 20.11 14.46 -10.36
C SER A 120 21.37 14.18 -11.17
N VAL A 121 21.57 12.93 -11.60
CA VAL A 121 22.73 12.53 -12.44
C VAL A 121 22.67 13.18 -13.83
N ASP A 122 21.48 13.26 -14.43
CA ASP A 122 21.31 13.81 -15.79
C ASP A 122 21.48 15.33 -15.85
N HIS A 123 21.09 16.06 -14.78
CA HIS A 123 21.02 17.53 -14.82
C HIS A 123 22.06 18.21 -13.94
N TYR A 124 22.73 17.45 -13.04
CA TYR A 124 23.70 17.99 -12.10
C TYR A 124 25.00 17.16 -12.15
N ARG A 125 25.60 16.91 -10.97
CA ARG A 125 26.83 16.13 -10.84
C ARG A 125 26.51 14.67 -10.54
N LYS A 126 27.34 13.75 -11.06
CA LYS A 126 27.17 12.29 -10.89
C LYS A 126 27.25 11.81 -9.42
N ASP A 127 27.91 12.58 -8.55
CA ASP A 127 28.07 12.31 -7.12
C ASP A 127 26.90 12.82 -6.26
N ARG A 128 25.96 13.57 -6.86
CA ARG A 128 24.81 14.13 -6.13
C ARG A 128 23.67 13.11 -6.06
N THR A 129 23.86 12.05 -5.28
CA THR A 129 22.89 10.94 -5.13
C THR A 129 22.34 10.74 -3.73
N THR A 130 22.75 11.57 -2.77
CA THR A 130 22.32 11.51 -1.39
C THR A 130 20.84 11.90 -1.27
N VAL A 131 20.06 11.10 -0.55
CA VAL A 131 18.67 11.36 -0.20
C VAL A 131 18.58 11.61 1.30
N ILE A 132 17.99 12.71 1.70
CA ILE A 132 17.78 13.07 3.10
C ILE A 132 16.36 12.67 3.49
N THR A 133 16.21 11.95 4.60
CA THR A 133 14.91 11.54 5.15
C THR A 133 14.74 12.04 6.57
N LEU A 134 13.48 12.17 7.02
CA LEU A 134 13.20 12.48 8.41
C LEU A 134 13.37 11.23 9.28
N VAL A 135 13.80 11.43 10.52
CA VAL A 135 13.86 10.35 11.53
C VAL A 135 12.44 9.80 11.76
N ASN A 136 12.32 8.49 11.94
CA ASN A 136 11.05 7.77 12.14
C ASN A 136 10.05 7.86 10.98
N SER A 137 10.47 8.24 9.78
CA SER A 137 9.58 8.16 8.61
C SER A 137 9.49 6.73 8.08
N PHE A 138 8.31 6.38 7.56
CA PHE A 138 8.07 5.09 6.94
C PHE A 138 8.06 5.22 5.41
N HIS A 139 9.00 4.57 4.74
CA HIS A 139 9.11 4.56 3.28
C HIS A 139 8.91 3.18 2.64
N GLY A 140 8.58 2.17 3.42
CA GLY A 140 8.42 0.80 2.96
C GLY A 140 9.45 -0.15 3.60
N ARG A 141 9.46 -1.41 3.12
CA ARG A 141 10.34 -2.47 3.63
C ARG A 141 11.17 -3.14 2.53
N THR A 142 11.45 -2.42 1.44
CA THR A 142 12.37 -2.82 0.38
C THR A 142 13.81 -2.44 0.74
N ILE A 143 14.79 -2.99 0.05
CA ILE A 143 16.23 -2.76 0.35
C ILE A 143 16.60 -1.27 0.34
N ALA A 144 15.95 -0.45 -0.47
CA ALA A 144 16.23 0.98 -0.56
C ALA A 144 15.48 1.82 0.48
N THR A 145 14.49 1.27 1.20
CA THR A 145 13.59 2.03 2.08
C THR A 145 13.73 1.76 3.58
N PRO A 146 14.54 0.80 4.10
CA PRO A 146 14.60 0.50 5.54
C PRO A 146 15.35 1.54 6.35
N VAL A 147 16.06 2.47 5.72
CA VAL A 147 16.98 3.43 6.37
C VAL A 147 16.30 4.36 7.38
N SER A 148 14.98 4.45 7.38
CA SER A 148 14.22 5.32 8.29
C SER A 148 13.60 4.58 9.51
N TYR A 149 13.80 3.24 9.65
CA TYR A 149 13.22 2.46 10.74
C TYR A 149 14.29 2.02 11.74
N THR A 150 14.24 2.57 12.94
CA THR A 150 15.29 2.43 13.97
C THR A 150 15.45 1.04 14.59
N HIS A 151 14.57 0.08 14.33
CA HIS A 151 14.66 -1.27 14.89
C HIS A 151 15.20 -2.34 13.93
N LEU A 152 15.33 -2.01 12.65
CA LEU A 152 16.16 -2.76 11.71
C LEU A 152 17.40 -1.89 11.47
N ARG A 153 18.45 -2.10 12.25
CA ARG A 153 19.76 -1.53 11.94
C ARG A 153 20.13 -2.00 10.54
N ALA A 154 19.93 -1.15 9.55
CA ALA A 154 20.69 -1.27 8.33
C ALA A 154 22.15 -1.19 8.77
N HIS A 155 22.93 -2.22 8.53
CA HIS A 155 24.36 -2.12 8.65
C HIS A 155 24.80 -1.02 7.68
N GLU A 156 25.19 0.10 8.24
CA GLU A 156 25.89 1.10 7.47
C GLU A 156 27.14 0.39 6.95
N THR A 157 27.14 0.11 5.66
CA THR A 157 28.39 -0.22 4.98
C THR A 157 29.19 1.07 4.89
N PRO A 158 30.48 1.03 5.29
CA PRO A 158 31.36 2.20 5.30
C PRO A 158 31.48 2.86 3.91
#